data_80f3182744c9ce3ace6cdc0344ee06e3
#
_entry.id   80f3182744c9ce3ace6cdc0344ee06e3
#
_cell.length_a   1.000
_cell.length_b   1.000
_cell.length_c   1.000
_cell.angle_alpha   90.00
_cell.angle_beta   90.00
_cell.angle_gamma   90.00
#
_symmetry.space_group_name_H-M   'P 1'
#
loop_
_entity.id
_entity.type
_entity.pdbx_description
1 polymer ?
#
loop_
_entity_poly.entity_id
_entity_poly.type
_entity_poly.pdbx_seq_one_letter_code
_entity_poly.pdbx_strand_id
1 'polypeptide(L)'
;QTTECGDNPNIGQGGTWPYAREGWCPGDRVKDFDFELTPFVQPGDTVNIDYSITAVPPGDPGTAGGNYIGAFDLISYSAPNFQNDAAIVDVLNPNNWEYYSKFNPTCSNPRVVLRNTGATALTSCFIRCWITYGNEIQFNWTGNLGFMEEEVVEIPVNDLGFWMDMDSTETFTAYVSNVNGIVGNDEYLQNSVKQVKFDAPEVINGPFFAWLTTNNKAVENSYKLIDGAGNIIFQRNQLANQTQYKDTFDLAPGCYSIIIEDTDHDGLSFWYSAQVEGETNGQMRLRYVGGSYIELFPGDFGHYHRYDFSVGFGVGLNENKLDHEIAVFPNPTSGETTIEISGFVDNEATLEIYDMMGRKWLTEAMTASQHFAESHVNLGGVPSGAYIARIVTKNQVYTKQFIKQ
;
A
#
# COMPACT_ATOMS: atom_id res chain seq x y z
N GLN A 1 -5.51 21.55 16.41
CA GLN A 1 -6.71 20.92 15.90
C GLN A 1 -6.39 19.47 15.55
N THR A 2 -7.18 18.54 16.03
CA THR A 2 -6.96 17.13 15.77
C THR A 2 -7.20 16.80 14.30
N THR A 3 -6.61 15.71 13.82
CA THR A 3 -6.91 15.14 12.52
C THR A 3 -8.39 14.75 12.47
N GLU A 4 -9.03 14.87 11.32
CA GLU A 4 -10.37 14.32 11.14
C GLU A 4 -10.35 12.80 11.35
N CYS A 5 -11.39 12.24 11.96
CA CYS A 5 -11.44 10.81 12.24
C CYS A 5 -11.39 9.96 10.95
N GLY A 6 -11.80 10.53 9.83
CA GLY A 6 -11.63 9.92 8.51
C GLY A 6 -10.18 9.65 8.13
N ASP A 7 -9.24 10.43 8.64
CA ASP A 7 -7.81 10.25 8.40
C ASP A 7 -7.16 9.30 9.44
N ASN A 8 -7.93 8.87 10.44
CA ASN A 8 -7.43 7.94 11.44
C ASN A 8 -7.20 6.55 10.80
N PRO A 9 -6.00 5.96 10.94
CA PRO A 9 -5.69 4.63 10.40
C PRO A 9 -6.52 3.51 11.05
N ASN A 10 -7.02 3.71 12.27
CA ASN A 10 -7.91 2.76 12.92
C ASN A 10 -9.34 2.90 12.39
N ILE A 11 -9.64 2.22 11.31
CA ILE A 11 -10.93 2.30 10.59
C ILE A 11 -12.12 2.03 11.51
N GLY A 12 -12.02 1.07 12.43
CA GLY A 12 -13.11 0.75 13.38
C GLY A 12 -13.40 1.85 14.41
N GLN A 13 -12.67 2.92 14.38
CA GLN A 13 -12.84 4.11 15.21
C GLN A 13 -13.08 5.38 14.41
N GLY A 14 -13.06 5.30 13.07
CA GLY A 14 -13.36 6.40 12.17
C GLY A 14 -14.81 6.84 12.35
N GLY A 15 -15.28 7.91 11.99
CA GLY A 15 -16.68 8.36 12.02
C GLY A 15 -17.33 8.62 13.37
N THR A 16 -16.72 8.18 14.46
CA THR A 16 -17.38 8.25 15.78
C THR A 16 -17.25 9.60 16.50
N TRP A 17 -16.26 10.39 16.16
CA TRP A 17 -15.88 11.55 16.94
C TRP A 17 -16.89 12.73 16.90
N PRO A 18 -17.57 13.05 15.78
CA PRO A 18 -18.51 14.16 15.75
C PRO A 18 -19.65 13.97 16.75
N TYR A 19 -20.03 12.73 16.99
CA TYR A 19 -21.24 12.38 17.75
C TYR A 19 -20.97 11.79 19.13
N ALA A 20 -19.92 11.02 19.28
CA ALA A 20 -19.69 10.25 20.49
C ALA A 20 -18.37 10.54 21.21
N ARG A 21 -17.45 11.28 20.62
CA ARG A 21 -16.10 11.45 21.14
C ARG A 21 -15.57 12.87 21.16
N GLU A 22 -16.39 13.84 20.83
CA GLU A 22 -16.14 15.27 21.02
C GLU A 22 -14.74 15.73 20.57
N GLY A 23 -14.35 15.39 19.35
CA GLY A 23 -13.07 15.81 18.76
C GLY A 23 -11.87 14.91 19.10
N TRP A 24 -12.10 13.75 19.71
CA TRP A 24 -11.05 12.76 19.93
C TRP A 24 -11.31 11.48 19.12
N CYS A 25 -10.35 11.11 18.31
CA CYS A 25 -10.40 9.89 17.51
C CYS A 25 -9.55 8.81 18.18
N PRO A 26 -10.15 7.71 18.69
CA PRO A 26 -9.39 6.60 19.25
C PRO A 26 -8.45 6.01 18.22
N GLY A 27 -7.20 5.77 18.63
CA GLY A 27 -6.14 5.31 17.74
C GLY A 27 -5.46 6.42 16.96
N ASP A 28 -5.93 7.68 17.10
CA ASP A 28 -5.21 8.82 16.52
C ASP A 28 -3.89 9.05 17.27
N ARG A 29 -2.86 9.43 16.51
CA ARG A 29 -1.56 9.78 17.08
C ARG A 29 -1.67 11.07 17.88
N VAL A 30 -1.03 11.12 19.03
CA VAL A 30 -0.81 12.38 19.74
C VAL A 30 -0.01 13.30 18.81
N LYS A 31 -0.53 14.50 18.58
CA LYS A 31 0.12 15.49 17.73
C LYS A 31 1.23 16.17 18.50
N ASP A 32 2.41 16.05 17.95
CA ASP A 32 3.59 16.79 18.37
C ASP A 32 3.78 17.97 17.41
N PHE A 33 4.14 19.12 17.96
CA PHE A 33 4.47 20.30 17.17
C PHE A 33 5.88 20.72 17.54
N ASP A 34 6.81 20.53 16.63
CA ASP A 34 8.20 20.93 16.78
C ASP A 34 8.40 22.36 16.31
N PHE A 35 9.00 23.19 17.17
CA PHE A 35 9.36 24.58 16.85
C PHE A 35 10.85 24.76 17.03
N GLU A 36 11.56 24.98 15.95
CA GLU A 36 12.98 25.31 15.97
C GLU A 36 13.18 26.73 16.51
N LEU A 37 13.80 26.86 17.68
CA LEU A 37 14.02 28.13 18.36
C LEU A 37 15.42 28.73 18.14
N THR A 38 16.37 27.94 17.65
CA THR A 38 17.78 28.37 17.46
C THR A 38 17.94 29.69 16.70
N PRO A 39 17.14 30.00 15.66
CA PRO A 39 17.24 31.30 14.96
C PRO A 39 16.79 32.49 15.80
N PHE A 40 16.05 32.29 16.88
CA PHE A 40 15.37 33.34 17.65
C PHE A 40 15.96 33.56 19.03
N VAL A 41 16.81 32.65 19.54
CA VAL A 41 17.33 32.66 20.91
C VAL A 41 18.84 32.55 20.95
N GLN A 42 19.43 33.16 21.96
CA GLN A 42 20.87 33.06 22.23
C GLN A 42 21.10 32.38 23.58
N PRO A 43 22.24 31.74 23.82
CA PRO A 43 22.57 31.15 25.13
C PRO A 43 22.40 32.17 26.26
N GLY A 44 21.52 31.85 27.22
CA GLY A 44 21.21 32.71 28.36
C GLY A 44 19.93 33.55 28.21
N ASP A 45 19.28 33.51 27.06
CA ASP A 45 17.98 34.15 26.89
C ASP A 45 16.88 33.46 27.69
N THR A 46 15.84 34.20 28.02
CA THR A 46 14.62 33.70 28.61
C THR A 46 13.55 33.59 27.53
N VAL A 47 13.03 32.42 27.30
CA VAL A 47 11.93 32.18 26.35
C VAL A 47 10.61 32.12 27.09
N ASN A 48 9.63 32.90 26.63
CA ASN A 48 8.25 32.78 27.06
C ASN A 48 7.46 32.02 26.00
N ILE A 49 6.76 30.99 26.42
CA ILE A 49 5.88 30.21 25.56
C ILE A 49 4.44 30.53 25.98
N ASP A 50 3.70 31.19 25.11
CA ASP A 50 2.28 31.50 25.31
C ASP A 50 1.46 30.45 24.57
N TYR A 51 0.60 29.75 25.30
CA TYR A 51 -0.34 28.79 24.77
C TYR A 51 -1.76 29.29 24.94
N SER A 52 -2.52 29.35 23.86
CA SER A 52 -3.93 29.76 23.90
C SER A 52 -4.82 28.75 23.18
N ILE A 53 -5.99 28.50 23.73
CA ILE A 53 -7.03 27.67 23.13
C ILE A 53 -8.20 28.56 22.78
N THR A 54 -8.80 28.34 21.61
CA THR A 54 -10.06 29.01 21.25
C THR A 54 -11.13 28.62 22.27
N ALA A 55 -11.77 29.66 22.87
CA ALA A 55 -12.81 29.41 23.86
C ALA A 55 -14.02 28.69 23.22
N VAL A 56 -14.53 27.68 23.90
CA VAL A 56 -15.77 27.03 23.51
C VAL A 56 -16.94 28.00 23.75
N PRO A 57 -17.83 28.22 22.76
CA PRO A 57 -18.98 29.12 22.91
C PRO A 57 -19.87 28.70 24.09
N PRO A 58 -20.41 29.66 24.87
CA PRO A 58 -21.36 29.37 25.93
C PRO A 58 -22.63 28.73 25.37
N GLY A 59 -23.03 27.59 25.92
CA GLY A 59 -24.28 26.93 25.56
C GLY A 59 -24.13 25.68 24.70
N ASP A 60 -22.92 25.27 24.40
CA ASP A 60 -22.67 24.00 23.73
C ASP A 60 -23.03 22.83 24.68
N PRO A 61 -23.93 21.90 24.26
CA PRO A 61 -24.30 20.77 25.09
C PRO A 61 -23.08 19.86 25.33
N GLY A 62 -22.66 19.68 26.55
CA GLY A 62 -21.47 18.91 26.90
C GLY A 62 -20.37 19.72 27.59
N THR A 63 -20.50 21.02 27.70
CA THR A 63 -19.54 21.90 28.35
C THR A 63 -19.59 21.86 29.87
N ALA A 64 -19.29 20.74 30.47
CA ALA A 64 -18.75 20.70 31.82
C ALA A 64 -17.22 20.85 31.68
N GLY A 65 -16.75 22.08 31.61
CA GLY A 65 -15.36 22.51 31.64
C GLY A 65 -14.33 21.50 31.12
N GLY A 66 -14.06 21.50 29.82
CA GLY A 66 -13.02 20.67 29.22
C GLY A 66 -11.64 21.01 29.81
N ASN A 67 -10.86 20.02 30.15
CA ASN A 67 -9.47 20.18 30.52
C ASN A 67 -8.58 19.86 29.33
N TYR A 68 -7.71 20.80 29.01
CA TYR A 68 -6.60 20.55 28.10
C TYR A 68 -5.35 20.24 28.92
N ILE A 69 -4.70 19.12 28.59
CA ILE A 69 -3.40 18.77 29.14
C ILE A 69 -2.39 18.93 28.00
N GLY A 70 -1.52 19.92 28.12
CA GLY A 70 -0.38 20.13 27.23
C GLY A 70 0.90 19.67 27.91
N ALA A 71 1.74 18.92 27.20
CA ALA A 71 3.11 18.68 27.58
C ALA A 71 4.02 19.53 26.70
N PHE A 72 5.01 20.17 27.32
CA PHE A 72 6.02 20.98 26.63
C PHE A 72 7.39 20.43 26.98
N ASP A 73 8.11 19.98 25.98
CA ASP A 73 9.48 19.53 26.12
C ASP A 73 10.42 20.53 25.46
N LEU A 74 11.43 21.01 26.20
CA LEU A 74 12.51 21.82 25.64
C LEU A 74 13.70 20.90 25.38
N ILE A 75 13.96 20.65 24.09
CA ILE A 75 15.08 19.81 23.66
C ILE A 75 16.25 20.74 23.29
N SER A 76 17.39 20.57 23.94
CA SER A 76 18.62 21.24 23.56
C SER A 76 19.59 20.25 22.92
N TYR A 77 20.21 20.65 21.86
CA TYR A 77 21.26 19.88 21.17
C TYR A 77 22.54 20.72 20.99
N SER A 78 23.64 20.03 20.82
CA SER A 78 24.93 20.68 20.54
C SER A 78 24.95 21.22 19.11
N ALA A 79 25.96 22.02 18.78
CA ALA A 79 26.29 22.36 17.40
C ALA A 79 26.42 21.09 16.55
N PRO A 80 26.10 21.16 15.24
CA PRO A 80 26.24 20.02 14.32
C PRO A 80 27.61 19.36 14.42
N ASN A 81 27.63 18.02 14.45
CA ASN A 81 28.87 17.27 14.49
C ASN A 81 29.58 17.21 13.12
N PHE A 82 28.81 17.42 12.06
CA PHE A 82 29.22 17.29 10.67
C PHE A 82 29.00 18.60 9.90
N GLN A 83 29.80 18.85 8.91
CA GLN A 83 29.64 20.03 8.06
C GLN A 83 28.60 19.77 6.99
N ASN A 84 28.65 18.60 6.36
CA ASN A 84 27.74 18.19 5.30
C ASN A 84 27.16 16.85 5.66
N ASP A 85 25.87 16.83 5.94
CA ASP A 85 25.16 15.63 6.35
C ASP A 85 23.68 15.78 6.02
N ALA A 86 23.08 14.73 5.45
CA ALA A 86 21.68 14.70 5.12
C ALA A 86 21.06 13.35 5.51
N ALA A 87 19.88 13.39 6.08
CA ALA A 87 19.19 12.22 6.58
C ALA A 87 17.88 11.95 5.84
N ILE A 88 17.57 10.69 5.61
CA ILE A 88 16.20 10.24 5.37
C ILE A 88 15.58 9.88 6.72
N VAL A 89 14.78 10.78 7.27
CA VAL A 89 14.20 10.64 8.61
C VAL A 89 13.06 9.63 8.60
N ASP A 90 12.21 9.70 7.57
CA ASP A 90 11.08 8.78 7.43
C ASP A 90 10.71 8.53 5.98
N VAL A 91 9.94 7.47 5.76
CA VAL A 91 9.27 7.18 4.50
C VAL A 91 7.77 7.14 4.77
N LEU A 92 7.06 8.12 4.24
CA LEU A 92 5.62 8.25 4.44
C LEU A 92 4.84 7.35 3.47
N ASN A 93 5.37 7.15 2.26
CA ASN A 93 4.79 6.35 1.20
C ASN A 93 5.89 5.72 0.32
N PRO A 94 5.86 4.40 0.03
CA PRO A 94 4.94 3.39 0.56
C PRO A 94 5.31 2.99 1.99
N ASN A 95 4.32 2.62 2.80
CA ASN A 95 4.53 2.21 4.19
C ASN A 95 3.32 1.42 4.68
N ASN A 96 3.52 0.31 5.40
CA ASN A 96 2.44 -0.44 6.03
C ASN A 96 2.28 -0.12 7.52
N TRP A 97 2.99 0.87 8.03
CA TRP A 97 2.73 1.35 9.37
C TRP A 97 1.31 1.93 9.42
N GLU A 98 0.53 1.46 10.38
CA GLU A 98 -0.89 1.75 10.52
C GLU A 98 -1.22 3.25 10.43
N TYR A 99 -0.38 4.10 11.00
CA TYR A 99 -0.56 5.55 10.96
C TYR A 99 -0.53 6.15 9.54
N TYR A 100 0.28 5.59 8.64
CA TYR A 100 0.39 6.08 7.26
C TYR A 100 -0.49 5.31 6.27
N SER A 101 -0.89 4.08 6.60
CA SER A 101 -1.50 3.14 5.64
C SER A 101 -2.80 3.64 5.01
N LYS A 102 -3.58 4.47 5.74
CA LYS A 102 -4.87 4.96 5.25
C LYS A 102 -4.76 6.00 4.14
N PHE A 103 -3.72 6.83 4.13
CA PHE A 103 -3.53 7.91 3.16
C PHE A 103 -2.25 7.78 2.33
N ASN A 104 -1.61 6.65 2.40
CA ASN A 104 -0.42 6.34 1.61
C ASN A 104 -0.71 5.23 0.61
N PRO A 105 -1.21 5.55 -0.56
CA PRO A 105 -1.47 4.57 -1.59
C PRO A 105 -0.16 3.92 -2.01
N THR A 106 -0.12 2.62 -2.00
CA THR A 106 0.90 1.86 -2.72
C THR A 106 0.77 2.16 -4.22
N CYS A 107 1.87 1.98 -4.97
CA CYS A 107 1.83 2.15 -6.42
C CYS A 107 1.65 3.62 -6.89
N SER A 108 1.98 4.58 -6.04
CA SER A 108 2.03 6.01 -6.35
C SER A 108 3.45 6.57 -6.17
N ASN A 109 3.60 7.88 -6.25
CA ASN A 109 4.89 8.51 -6.02
C ASN A 109 5.34 8.32 -4.56
N PRO A 110 6.54 7.76 -4.30
CA PRO A 110 7.08 7.70 -2.96
C PRO A 110 7.23 9.08 -2.33
N ARG A 111 7.03 9.14 -1.01
CA ARG A 111 7.18 10.36 -0.21
C ARG A 111 8.12 10.09 0.95
N VAL A 112 9.21 10.83 1.02
CA VAL A 112 10.23 10.70 2.05
C VAL A 112 10.42 12.00 2.80
N VAL A 113 10.85 11.92 4.05
CA VAL A 113 11.21 13.10 4.86
C VAL A 113 12.73 13.27 4.79
N LEU A 114 13.15 14.30 4.09
CA LEU A 114 14.55 14.71 3.98
C LEU A 114 14.84 15.76 5.04
N ARG A 115 15.95 15.58 5.80
CA ARG A 115 16.42 16.54 6.81
C ARG A 115 17.87 16.90 6.54
N ASN A 116 18.22 18.17 6.74
CA ASN A 116 19.61 18.60 6.84
C ASN A 116 20.12 18.41 8.28
N THR A 117 21.09 17.54 8.48
CA THR A 117 21.74 17.29 9.77
C THR A 117 23.16 17.85 9.86
N GLY A 118 23.62 18.48 8.78
CA GLY A 118 24.91 19.16 8.70
C GLY A 118 24.85 20.65 9.06
N ALA A 119 26.00 21.24 9.37
CA ALA A 119 26.15 22.67 9.63
C ALA A 119 25.93 23.54 8.38
N THR A 120 26.30 23.01 7.22
CA THR A 120 26.13 23.69 5.93
C THR A 120 24.70 23.47 5.43
N ALA A 121 24.05 24.53 4.94
CA ALA A 121 22.73 24.39 4.33
C ALA A 121 22.74 23.35 3.21
N LEU A 122 21.74 22.46 3.21
CA LEU A 122 21.54 21.48 2.16
C LEU A 122 20.83 22.16 0.99
N THR A 123 21.51 22.27 -0.13
CA THR A 123 20.98 22.92 -1.34
C THR A 123 20.68 21.95 -2.48
N SER A 124 21.29 20.77 -2.44
CA SER A 124 21.02 19.70 -3.39
C SER A 124 21.47 18.35 -2.87
N CYS A 125 20.78 17.28 -3.30
CA CYS A 125 21.22 15.90 -3.08
C CYS A 125 20.55 14.98 -4.09
N PHE A 126 21.02 13.73 -4.17
CA PHE A 126 20.31 12.65 -4.86
C PHE A 126 19.57 11.81 -3.85
N ILE A 127 18.30 11.58 -4.10
CA ILE A 127 17.49 10.61 -3.37
C ILE A 127 17.28 9.40 -4.28
N ARG A 128 17.75 8.24 -3.84
CA ARG A 128 17.68 6.98 -4.57
C ARG A 128 16.70 6.07 -3.85
N CYS A 129 15.80 5.48 -4.59
CA CYS A 129 14.78 4.59 -4.02
C CYS A 129 14.72 3.30 -4.81
N TRP A 130 14.49 2.19 -4.11
CA TRP A 130 14.26 0.88 -4.71
C TRP A 130 13.40 0.01 -3.81
N ILE A 131 12.70 -0.93 -4.43
CA ILE A 131 12.02 -2.03 -3.77
C ILE A 131 12.98 -3.23 -3.80
N THR A 132 12.91 -4.12 -2.82
CA THR A 132 13.78 -5.30 -2.72
C THR A 132 13.92 -5.99 -4.08
N TYR A 133 15.16 -6.13 -4.59
CA TYR A 133 15.51 -6.71 -5.89
C TYR A 133 14.93 -5.98 -7.12
N GLY A 134 14.27 -4.84 -6.95
CA GLY A 134 13.69 -4.07 -8.05
C GLY A 134 14.63 -3.05 -8.66
N ASN A 135 14.12 -2.34 -9.67
CA ASN A 135 14.82 -1.24 -10.31
C ASN A 135 14.99 -0.07 -9.35
N GLU A 136 16.13 0.60 -9.44
CA GLU A 136 16.40 1.83 -8.70
C GLU A 136 15.88 3.05 -9.49
N ILE A 137 15.22 3.96 -8.78
CA ILE A 137 14.93 5.30 -9.28
C ILE A 137 15.80 6.32 -8.55
N GLN A 138 16.21 7.37 -9.24
CA GLN A 138 16.98 8.46 -8.70
C GLN A 138 16.26 9.78 -8.95
N PHE A 139 16.12 10.57 -7.89
CA PHE A 139 15.55 11.91 -7.91
C PHE A 139 16.62 12.94 -7.51
N ASN A 140 16.73 14.02 -8.27
CA ASN A 140 17.62 15.13 -7.99
C ASN A 140 16.83 16.18 -7.22
N TRP A 141 17.01 16.22 -5.91
CA TRP A 141 16.42 17.24 -5.07
C TRP A 141 17.25 18.51 -5.07
N THR A 142 16.59 19.67 -5.11
CA THR A 142 17.20 21.00 -4.93
C THR A 142 16.29 21.85 -4.05
N GLY A 143 16.90 22.56 -3.11
CA GLY A 143 16.16 23.40 -2.15
C GLY A 143 17.10 24.25 -1.32
N ASN A 144 16.71 24.54 -0.09
CA ASN A 144 17.56 25.21 0.88
C ASN A 144 17.07 24.85 2.29
N LEU A 145 17.66 23.81 2.88
CA LEU A 145 17.35 23.39 4.23
C LEU A 145 18.51 23.80 5.16
N GLY A 146 18.19 24.60 6.15
CA GLY A 146 19.07 24.92 7.26
C GLY A 146 19.24 23.71 8.19
N PHE A 147 20.14 23.81 9.19
CA PHE A 147 20.34 22.75 10.16
C PHE A 147 19.04 22.36 10.86
N MET A 148 18.72 21.05 10.88
CA MET A 148 17.51 20.43 11.41
C MET A 148 16.20 20.75 10.66
N GLU A 149 16.25 21.53 9.58
CA GLU A 149 15.07 21.73 8.73
C GLU A 149 14.77 20.48 7.90
N GLU A 150 13.48 20.27 7.67
CA GLU A 150 12.93 19.12 6.96
C GLU A 150 12.05 19.54 5.78
N GLU A 151 11.98 18.63 4.81
CA GLU A 151 11.04 18.72 3.69
C GLU A 151 10.49 17.33 3.36
N VAL A 152 9.18 17.26 3.10
CA VAL A 152 8.57 16.06 2.52
C VAL A 152 8.79 16.11 1.01
N VAL A 153 9.64 15.22 0.52
CA VAL A 153 9.99 15.11 -0.89
C VAL A 153 9.15 14.03 -1.55
N GLU A 154 8.40 14.40 -2.57
CA GLU A 154 7.67 13.46 -3.44
C GLU A 154 8.55 13.09 -4.64
N ILE A 155 8.73 11.78 -4.89
CA ILE A 155 9.63 11.25 -5.90
C ILE A 155 8.82 10.71 -7.08
N PRO A 156 8.82 11.37 -8.26
CA PRO A 156 8.05 10.92 -9.40
C PRO A 156 8.50 9.55 -9.90
N VAL A 157 7.56 8.62 -10.00
CA VAL A 157 7.76 7.31 -10.63
C VAL A 157 7.20 7.35 -12.03
N ASN A 158 8.07 7.51 -13.02
CA ASN A 158 7.66 7.59 -14.43
C ASN A 158 7.60 6.21 -15.10
N ASP A 159 8.23 5.20 -14.51
CA ASP A 159 8.22 3.82 -14.99
C ASP A 159 7.40 2.95 -14.04
N LEU A 160 6.25 2.49 -14.52
CA LEU A 160 5.39 1.58 -13.77
C LEU A 160 6.08 0.26 -13.44
N GLY A 161 7.14 -0.12 -14.16
CA GLY A 161 7.99 -1.25 -13.86
C GLY A 161 8.65 -1.19 -12.47
N PHE A 162 8.74 -0.01 -11.87
CA PHE A 162 9.19 0.16 -10.49
C PHE A 162 8.30 -0.59 -9.47
N TRP A 163 7.00 -0.67 -9.76
CA TRP A 163 6.00 -1.30 -8.92
C TRP A 163 5.64 -2.73 -9.36
N MET A 164 6.42 -3.31 -10.29
CA MET A 164 6.19 -4.67 -10.80
C MET A 164 6.85 -5.74 -9.93
N ASP A 165 6.40 -6.98 -10.10
CA ASP A 165 6.97 -8.18 -9.49
C ASP A 165 7.02 -8.14 -7.95
N MET A 166 6.04 -7.49 -7.34
CA MET A 166 5.90 -7.42 -5.89
C MET A 166 5.14 -8.64 -5.35
N ASP A 167 5.67 -9.19 -4.27
CA ASP A 167 4.99 -10.19 -3.44
C ASP A 167 4.01 -9.51 -2.45
N SER A 168 3.57 -10.25 -1.44
CA SER A 168 2.58 -9.74 -0.47
C SER A 168 3.10 -8.61 0.41
N THR A 169 4.39 -8.67 0.82
CA THR A 169 5.02 -7.63 1.66
C THR A 169 6.45 -7.41 1.22
N GLU A 170 6.76 -6.17 0.87
CA GLU A 170 8.04 -5.75 0.32
C GLU A 170 8.80 -4.82 1.24
N THR A 171 10.07 -4.57 0.92
CA THR A 171 10.90 -3.56 1.56
C THR A 171 11.20 -2.44 0.59
N PHE A 172 10.72 -1.24 0.92
CA PHE A 172 11.13 -0.03 0.24
C PHE A 172 12.34 0.58 0.95
N THR A 173 13.34 0.98 0.18
CA THR A 173 14.55 1.65 0.67
C THR A 173 14.67 3.02 0.03
N ALA A 174 14.88 4.04 0.84
CA ALA A 174 15.29 5.37 0.39
C ALA A 174 16.69 5.69 0.91
N TYR A 175 17.53 6.28 0.07
CA TYR A 175 18.90 6.60 0.37
C TYR A 175 19.28 7.98 -0.20
N VAL A 176 19.79 8.88 0.64
CA VAL A 176 20.33 10.18 0.21
C VAL A 176 21.83 10.09 -0.06
N SER A 177 22.29 10.78 -1.08
CA SER A 177 23.70 10.83 -1.48
C SER A 177 24.03 12.13 -2.20
N ASN A 178 25.30 12.37 -2.47
CA ASN A 178 25.81 13.55 -3.19
C ASN A 178 25.36 14.87 -2.58
N VAL A 179 25.47 14.98 -1.27
CA VAL A 179 25.13 16.18 -0.49
C VAL A 179 25.84 17.40 -1.08
N ASN A 180 25.07 18.44 -1.42
CA ASN A 180 25.55 19.67 -2.08
C ASN A 180 26.29 19.42 -3.39
N GLY A 181 25.86 18.39 -4.15
CA GLY A 181 26.39 18.07 -5.47
C GLY A 181 27.74 17.37 -5.49
N ILE A 182 28.29 17.01 -4.33
CA ILE A 182 29.62 16.40 -4.21
C ILE A 182 29.49 14.92 -3.81
N VAL A 183 30.11 14.05 -4.60
CA VAL A 183 30.13 12.61 -4.33
C VAL A 183 30.91 12.33 -3.05
N GLY A 184 30.32 11.60 -2.11
CA GLY A 184 30.93 11.23 -0.84
C GLY A 184 31.05 12.39 0.17
N ASN A 185 30.29 13.46 -0.02
CA ASN A 185 30.25 14.61 0.87
C ASN A 185 29.33 14.44 2.07
N ASP A 186 28.60 13.35 2.13
CA ASP A 186 27.78 12.97 3.28
C ASP A 186 28.66 12.33 4.35
N GLU A 187 28.77 12.99 5.50
CA GLU A 187 29.76 12.65 6.54
C GLU A 187 29.25 11.58 7.52
N TYR A 188 27.92 11.30 7.54
CA TYR A 188 27.33 10.31 8.44
C TYR A 188 26.33 9.38 7.73
N LEU A 189 26.86 8.39 7.03
CA LEU A 189 26.08 7.48 6.17
C LEU A 189 25.04 6.60 6.88
N GLN A 190 25.03 6.54 8.23
CA GLN A 190 24.09 5.71 8.96
C GLN A 190 22.66 6.29 9.00
N ASN A 191 22.53 7.61 8.88
CA ASN A 191 21.24 8.30 8.81
C ASN A 191 20.77 8.54 7.37
N SER A 192 21.66 8.28 6.39
CA SER A 192 21.36 8.52 4.96
C SER A 192 20.36 7.54 4.40
N VAL A 193 20.08 6.41 5.07
CA VAL A 193 19.22 5.34 4.58
C VAL A 193 18.05 5.08 5.52
N LYS A 194 16.87 4.92 4.94
CA LYS A 194 15.66 4.46 5.65
C LYS A 194 15.03 3.30 4.89
N GLN A 195 14.62 2.28 5.63
CA GLN A 195 13.91 1.13 5.11
C GLN A 195 12.58 0.97 5.82
N VAL A 196 11.53 0.72 5.06
CA VAL A 196 10.19 0.45 5.58
C VAL A 196 9.60 -0.78 4.88
N LYS A 197 8.64 -1.41 5.54
CA LYS A 197 7.82 -2.44 4.95
C LYS A 197 6.55 -1.82 4.37
N PHE A 198 6.05 -2.41 3.30
CA PHE A 198 4.74 -2.06 2.75
C PHE A 198 4.11 -3.30 2.11
N ASP A 199 2.80 -3.28 2.00
CA ASP A 199 2.06 -4.37 1.37
C ASP A 199 1.78 -4.02 -0.09
N ALA A 200 2.05 -4.98 -0.97
CA ALA A 200 1.79 -4.82 -2.39
C ALA A 200 0.28 -4.61 -2.62
N PRO A 201 -0.13 -3.72 -3.54
CA PRO A 201 -1.54 -3.55 -3.86
C PRO A 201 -2.10 -4.83 -4.47
N GLU A 202 -3.38 -5.13 -4.16
CA GLU A 202 -4.06 -6.26 -4.78
C GLU A 202 -4.12 -6.12 -6.30
N VAL A 203 -3.97 -7.24 -7.00
CA VAL A 203 -4.02 -7.26 -8.48
C VAL A 203 -5.41 -7.66 -8.94
N ILE A 204 -6.13 -6.73 -9.56
CA ILE A 204 -7.44 -7.00 -10.17
C ILE A 204 -7.23 -7.41 -11.64
N ASN A 205 -7.53 -8.67 -11.93
CA ASN A 205 -7.41 -9.25 -13.27
C ASN A 205 -8.78 -9.38 -13.95
N GLY A 206 -9.15 -8.38 -14.72
CA GLY A 206 -10.36 -8.37 -15.54
C GLY A 206 -11.42 -7.37 -15.09
N PRO A 207 -12.55 -7.29 -15.83
CA PRO A 207 -13.60 -6.33 -15.57
C PRO A 207 -14.26 -6.55 -14.21
N PHE A 208 -14.48 -5.46 -13.50
CA PHE A 208 -15.15 -5.45 -12.21
C PHE A 208 -16.15 -4.28 -12.13
N PHE A 209 -16.99 -4.31 -11.12
CA PHE A 209 -17.86 -3.18 -10.82
C PHE A 209 -17.78 -2.76 -9.36
N ALA A 210 -17.87 -1.45 -9.15
CA ALA A 210 -18.17 -0.87 -7.87
C ALA A 210 -19.69 -0.94 -7.64
N TRP A 211 -20.08 -1.55 -6.54
CA TRP A 211 -21.47 -1.71 -6.17
C TRP A 211 -21.75 -0.96 -4.88
N LEU A 212 -22.34 0.22 -5.01
CA LEU A 212 -22.74 1.06 -3.91
C LEU A 212 -24.24 0.90 -3.67
N THR A 213 -24.62 0.65 -2.44
CA THR A 213 -25.99 0.82 -1.92
C THR A 213 -25.97 1.97 -0.94
N THR A 214 -26.68 3.03 -1.23
CA THR A 214 -26.68 4.22 -0.38
C THR A 214 -27.62 4.06 0.83
N ASN A 215 -27.32 4.78 1.90
CA ASN A 215 -28.22 5.01 3.03
C ASN A 215 -29.33 6.03 2.69
N ASN A 216 -30.06 6.53 3.68
CA ASN A 216 -31.10 7.56 3.47
C ASN A 216 -30.56 9.00 3.56
N LYS A 217 -29.23 9.18 3.64
CA LYS A 217 -28.54 10.47 3.59
C LYS A 217 -27.51 10.53 2.45
N ALA A 218 -27.80 9.93 1.33
CA ALA A 218 -26.87 9.74 0.21
C ALA A 218 -26.25 11.02 -0.36
N VAL A 219 -26.80 12.19 -0.06
CA VAL A 219 -26.29 13.49 -0.54
C VAL A 219 -24.91 13.81 0.03
N GLU A 220 -24.56 13.25 1.17
CA GLU A 220 -23.26 13.45 1.84
C GLU A 220 -22.16 12.56 1.24
N ASN A 221 -22.55 11.51 0.52
CA ASN A 221 -21.62 10.54 -0.04
C ASN A 221 -21.27 10.83 -1.49
N SER A 222 -20.05 10.48 -1.85
CA SER A 222 -19.57 10.42 -3.23
C SER A 222 -18.47 9.38 -3.36
N TYR A 223 -18.17 8.90 -4.57
CA TYR A 223 -16.98 8.10 -4.80
C TYR A 223 -16.33 8.40 -6.14
N LYS A 224 -15.03 8.13 -6.21
CA LYS A 224 -14.22 8.35 -7.39
C LYS A 224 -13.22 7.22 -7.59
N LEU A 225 -12.87 7.00 -8.85
CA LEU A 225 -11.75 6.17 -9.29
C LEU A 225 -10.67 7.10 -9.83
N ILE A 226 -9.47 6.97 -9.33
CA ILE A 226 -8.29 7.73 -9.79
C ILE A 226 -7.21 6.77 -10.29
N ASP A 227 -6.35 7.28 -11.18
CA ASP A 227 -5.12 6.58 -11.59
C ASP A 227 -3.96 6.82 -10.61
N GLY A 228 -2.81 6.18 -10.84
CA GLY A 228 -1.60 6.32 -10.01
C GLY A 228 -1.00 7.74 -10.02
N ALA A 229 -1.36 8.58 -10.98
CA ALA A 229 -0.98 9.99 -11.04
C ALA A 229 -1.99 10.91 -10.33
N GLY A 230 -3.08 10.36 -9.78
CA GLY A 230 -4.13 11.11 -9.11
C GLY A 230 -5.19 11.71 -10.03
N ASN A 231 -5.18 11.40 -11.34
CA ASN A 231 -6.20 11.88 -12.25
C ASN A 231 -7.51 11.14 -12.03
N ILE A 232 -8.62 11.88 -11.98
CA ILE A 232 -9.95 11.30 -11.83
C ILE A 232 -10.37 10.66 -13.16
N ILE A 233 -10.53 9.34 -13.16
CA ILE A 233 -11.02 8.54 -14.31
C ILE A 233 -12.55 8.49 -14.29
N PHE A 234 -13.13 8.37 -13.09
CA PHE A 234 -14.56 8.31 -12.88
C PHE A 234 -14.92 8.96 -11.55
N GLN A 235 -16.07 9.61 -11.51
CA GLN A 235 -16.63 10.16 -10.29
C GLN A 235 -18.16 10.03 -10.30
N ARG A 236 -18.71 9.64 -9.16
CA ARG A 236 -20.14 9.62 -8.92
C ARG A 236 -20.45 10.46 -7.69
N ASN A 237 -21.22 11.48 -7.89
CA ASN A 237 -21.79 12.37 -6.90
C ASN A 237 -23.30 12.53 -7.15
N GLN A 238 -24.03 13.29 -6.36
CA GLN A 238 -25.48 13.47 -6.47
C GLN A 238 -26.24 12.14 -6.37
N LEU A 239 -25.92 11.38 -5.35
CA LEU A 239 -26.52 10.09 -5.10
C LEU A 239 -27.96 10.23 -4.57
N ALA A 240 -28.84 9.33 -4.96
CA ALA A 240 -30.20 9.23 -4.41
C ALA A 240 -30.22 8.29 -3.20
N ASN A 241 -31.06 8.59 -2.23
CA ASN A 241 -31.23 7.78 -1.03
C ASN A 241 -31.69 6.35 -1.37
N GLN A 242 -31.20 5.38 -0.59
CA GLN A 242 -31.58 3.96 -0.64
C GLN A 242 -31.56 3.37 -2.06
N THR A 243 -30.58 3.77 -2.84
CA THR A 243 -30.43 3.42 -4.24
C THR A 243 -29.19 2.58 -4.47
N GLN A 244 -29.29 1.62 -5.39
CA GLN A 244 -28.16 0.81 -5.82
C GLN A 244 -27.54 1.39 -7.10
N TYR A 245 -26.22 1.54 -7.07
CA TYR A 245 -25.40 1.91 -8.21
C TYR A 245 -24.42 0.78 -8.52
N LYS A 246 -24.25 0.50 -9.81
CA LYS A 246 -23.25 -0.43 -10.34
C LYS A 246 -22.52 0.22 -11.47
N ASP A 247 -21.29 0.60 -11.24
CA ASP A 247 -20.41 1.17 -12.25
C ASP A 247 -19.34 0.15 -12.61
N THR A 248 -19.32 -0.24 -13.87
CA THR A 248 -18.40 -1.27 -14.38
C THR A 248 -17.16 -0.64 -14.95
N PHE A 249 -16.02 -1.20 -14.61
CA PHE A 249 -14.70 -0.77 -15.04
C PHE A 249 -13.96 -1.90 -15.75
N ASP A 250 -13.36 -1.56 -16.87
CA ASP A 250 -12.41 -2.37 -17.61
C ASP A 250 -11.18 -1.47 -17.85
N LEU A 251 -10.17 -1.65 -17.02
CA LEU A 251 -9.05 -0.71 -16.92
C LEU A 251 -7.81 -1.26 -17.62
N ALA A 252 -7.04 -0.36 -18.23
CA ALA A 252 -5.72 -0.68 -18.74
C ALA A 252 -4.75 -1.06 -17.60
N PRO A 253 -3.65 -1.78 -17.89
CA PRO A 253 -2.60 -2.02 -16.90
C PRO A 253 -2.15 -0.72 -16.24
N GLY A 254 -2.12 -0.69 -14.89
CA GLY A 254 -1.79 0.50 -14.13
C GLY A 254 -2.13 0.39 -12.66
N CYS A 255 -1.84 1.46 -11.92
CA CYS A 255 -2.17 1.64 -10.52
C CYS A 255 -3.42 2.50 -10.38
N TYR A 256 -4.31 2.11 -9.50
CA TYR A 256 -5.61 2.76 -9.33
C TYR A 256 -6.02 2.81 -7.87
N SER A 257 -6.90 3.75 -7.55
CA SER A 257 -7.55 3.81 -6.24
C SER A 257 -9.02 4.13 -6.39
N ILE A 258 -9.86 3.43 -5.63
CA ILE A 258 -11.25 3.82 -5.41
C ILE A 258 -11.34 4.48 -4.05
N ILE A 259 -11.92 5.68 -4.02
CA ILE A 259 -12.10 6.48 -2.81
C ILE A 259 -13.57 6.77 -2.67
N ILE A 260 -14.17 6.35 -1.55
CA ILE A 260 -15.49 6.79 -1.13
C ILE A 260 -15.33 7.86 -0.07
N GLU A 261 -16.08 8.93 -0.18
CA GLU A 261 -16.03 10.12 0.68
C GLU A 261 -17.39 10.35 1.31
N ASP A 262 -17.37 10.82 2.54
CA ASP A 262 -18.53 11.20 3.33
C ASP A 262 -18.30 12.56 3.99
N THR A 263 -19.22 13.51 3.81
CA THR A 263 -19.07 14.89 4.30
C THR A 263 -19.59 15.07 5.71
N ASP A 264 -20.40 14.15 6.23
CA ASP A 264 -20.88 14.17 7.62
C ASP A 264 -20.00 13.30 8.55
N HIS A 265 -19.01 12.59 7.97
CA HIS A 265 -17.94 11.86 8.67
C HIS A 265 -18.41 10.63 9.46
N ASP A 266 -19.51 10.03 9.09
CA ASP A 266 -20.04 8.83 9.72
C ASP A 266 -20.08 7.60 8.78
N GLY A 267 -19.69 7.79 7.52
CA GLY A 267 -19.60 6.74 6.52
C GLY A 267 -20.95 6.31 5.97
N LEU A 268 -21.07 5.04 5.59
CA LEU A 268 -22.32 4.49 5.03
C LEU A 268 -23.17 3.76 6.07
N SER A 269 -22.65 3.44 7.24
CA SER A 269 -23.31 2.63 8.25
C SER A 269 -22.65 2.83 9.60
N PHE A 270 -23.17 3.75 10.36
CA PHE A 270 -22.68 4.08 11.68
C PHE A 270 -23.75 3.83 12.74
N TRP A 271 -23.39 3.11 13.80
CA TRP A 271 -24.34 2.67 14.82
C TRP A 271 -25.04 3.82 15.54
N TYR A 272 -24.36 4.93 15.77
CA TYR A 272 -24.93 6.07 16.48
C TYR A 272 -25.95 6.83 15.62
N SER A 273 -25.60 7.15 14.38
CA SER A 273 -26.51 7.79 13.42
C SER A 273 -27.74 6.92 13.18
N ALA A 274 -27.59 5.60 13.11
CA ALA A 274 -28.71 4.67 12.99
C ALA A 274 -29.67 4.71 14.19
N GLN A 275 -29.13 4.86 15.40
CA GLN A 275 -29.96 4.87 16.62
C GLN A 275 -30.55 6.24 16.95
N VAL A 276 -29.81 7.31 16.71
CA VAL A 276 -30.17 8.66 17.16
C VAL A 276 -30.85 9.47 16.05
N GLU A 277 -30.41 9.31 14.81
CA GLU A 277 -30.87 10.08 13.66
C GLU A 277 -31.80 9.28 12.73
N GLY A 278 -31.94 7.98 12.95
CA GLY A 278 -32.75 7.10 12.11
C GLY A 278 -32.15 6.84 10.72
N GLU A 279 -30.84 6.90 10.65
CA GLU A 279 -30.11 6.62 9.43
C GLU A 279 -30.17 5.13 9.07
N THR A 280 -30.32 4.84 7.78
CA THR A 280 -30.28 3.45 7.28
C THR A 280 -28.88 3.06 6.85
N ASN A 281 -28.57 1.76 6.87
CA ASN A 281 -27.28 1.27 6.48
C ASN A 281 -27.10 1.24 4.96
N GLY A 282 -26.00 1.81 4.48
CA GLY A 282 -25.46 1.64 3.14
C GLY A 282 -24.31 0.64 3.10
N GLN A 283 -23.80 0.36 1.92
CA GLN A 283 -22.65 -0.54 1.73
C GLN A 283 -21.98 -0.30 0.39
N MET A 284 -20.66 -0.33 0.35
CA MET A 284 -19.88 -0.36 -0.88
C MET A 284 -19.02 -1.62 -0.96
N ARG A 285 -18.90 -2.17 -2.17
CA ARG A 285 -18.12 -3.37 -2.45
C ARG A 285 -17.62 -3.37 -3.88
N LEU A 286 -16.50 -4.05 -4.10
CA LEU A 286 -15.98 -4.35 -5.42
C LEU A 286 -16.23 -5.83 -5.74
N ARG A 287 -16.56 -6.12 -7.01
CA ARG A 287 -16.85 -7.47 -7.45
C ARG A 287 -16.48 -7.66 -8.92
N TYR A 288 -15.90 -8.80 -9.26
CA TYR A 288 -15.69 -9.18 -10.65
C TYR A 288 -17.02 -9.32 -11.41
N VAL A 289 -17.03 -8.95 -12.69
CA VAL A 289 -18.19 -9.16 -13.56
C VAL A 289 -18.41 -10.68 -13.70
N GLY A 290 -19.57 -11.15 -13.18
CA GLY A 290 -19.89 -12.58 -13.16
C GLY A 290 -19.10 -13.43 -12.15
N GLY A 291 -18.31 -12.81 -11.28
CA GLY A 291 -17.35 -13.47 -10.40
C GLY A 291 -17.56 -13.22 -8.90
N SER A 292 -16.49 -13.49 -8.15
CA SER A 292 -16.40 -13.34 -6.69
C SER A 292 -16.34 -11.87 -6.25
N TYR A 293 -16.45 -11.66 -4.95
CA TYR A 293 -16.10 -10.38 -4.34
C TYR A 293 -14.59 -10.16 -4.42
N ILE A 294 -14.21 -8.89 -4.60
CA ILE A 294 -12.84 -8.40 -4.52
C ILE A 294 -12.66 -7.81 -3.12
N GLU A 295 -13.48 -6.80 -2.79
CA GLU A 295 -13.36 -6.09 -1.53
C GLU A 295 -14.74 -5.68 -1.00
N LEU A 296 -14.89 -5.68 0.32
CA LEU A 296 -16.05 -5.16 1.03
C LEU A 296 -15.59 -3.99 1.90
N PHE A 297 -16.01 -2.79 1.55
CA PHE A 297 -15.62 -1.59 2.28
C PHE A 297 -16.27 -1.56 3.66
N PRO A 298 -15.55 -1.09 4.70
CA PRO A 298 -16.14 -0.85 6.00
C PRO A 298 -17.28 0.17 5.87
N GLY A 299 -18.33 -0.02 6.65
CA GLY A 299 -19.47 0.92 6.67
C GLY A 299 -19.15 2.18 7.46
N ASP A 300 -18.52 2.04 8.62
CA ASP A 300 -18.08 3.11 9.52
C ASP A 300 -16.63 3.48 9.15
N PHE A 301 -16.46 4.31 8.13
CA PHE A 301 -15.16 4.73 7.65
C PHE A 301 -14.84 6.20 7.96
N GLY A 302 -15.78 6.96 8.53
CA GLY A 302 -15.62 8.39 8.79
C GLY A 302 -15.64 9.20 7.51
N HIS A 303 -14.67 10.11 7.38
CA HIS A 303 -14.58 11.06 6.27
C HIS A 303 -14.37 10.39 4.91
N TYR A 304 -13.51 9.39 4.81
CA TYR A 304 -13.29 8.62 3.58
C TYR A 304 -12.72 7.23 3.83
N HIS A 305 -12.88 6.37 2.85
CA HIS A 305 -12.17 5.11 2.73
C HIS A 305 -11.54 5.00 1.35
N ARG A 306 -10.28 4.56 1.31
CA ARG A 306 -9.49 4.39 0.10
C ARG A 306 -9.07 2.95 -0.05
N TYR A 307 -9.22 2.42 -1.24
CA TYR A 307 -8.76 1.09 -1.63
C TYR A 307 -7.86 1.19 -2.85
N ASP A 308 -6.61 0.80 -2.68
CA ASP A 308 -5.59 0.82 -3.72
C ASP A 308 -5.45 -0.56 -4.35
N PHE A 309 -5.29 -0.59 -5.66
CA PHE A 309 -5.13 -1.82 -6.42
C PHE A 309 -4.35 -1.58 -7.70
N SER A 310 -3.84 -2.66 -8.28
CA SER A 310 -3.21 -2.65 -9.61
C SER A 310 -4.01 -3.47 -10.61
N VAL A 311 -3.83 -3.17 -11.89
CA VAL A 311 -4.43 -3.92 -13.01
C VAL A 311 -3.31 -4.31 -13.94
N GLY A 312 -3.24 -5.59 -14.29
CA GLY A 312 -2.36 -6.08 -15.35
C GLY A 312 -0.85 -6.05 -15.07
N PHE A 313 -0.43 -5.82 -13.83
CA PHE A 313 0.97 -5.93 -13.42
C PHE A 313 1.42 -7.38 -13.14
N GLY A 314 0.71 -8.36 -13.64
CA GLY A 314 1.18 -9.71 -13.66
C GLY A 314 2.24 -9.91 -14.75
N VAL A 315 3.46 -9.42 -14.56
CA VAL A 315 4.65 -9.87 -15.30
C VAL A 315 5.64 -10.61 -14.41
N GLY A 316 5.18 -11.27 -13.40
CA GLY A 316 5.65 -12.63 -13.14
C GLY A 316 4.94 -13.45 -14.20
N LEU A 317 5.53 -14.49 -14.72
CA LEU A 317 4.83 -15.51 -15.52
C LEU A 317 3.39 -15.52 -15.04
N ASN A 318 2.43 -15.14 -15.89
CA ASN A 318 1.04 -15.29 -15.57
C ASN A 318 0.87 -16.78 -15.19
N GLU A 319 1.11 -17.11 -13.93
CA GLU A 319 0.30 -18.10 -13.33
C GLU A 319 -1.07 -17.44 -13.31
N ASN A 320 -1.76 -17.52 -14.47
CA ASN A 320 -3.20 -17.47 -14.41
C ASN A 320 -3.54 -18.33 -13.21
N LYS A 321 -4.03 -17.73 -12.14
CA LYS A 321 -4.87 -18.44 -11.19
C LYS A 321 -6.22 -18.72 -11.88
N LEU A 322 -6.20 -19.34 -13.01
CA LEU A 322 -7.08 -20.45 -13.25
C LEU A 322 -6.74 -21.43 -12.17
N ASP A 323 -7.71 -21.87 -11.39
CA ASP A 323 -7.56 -22.86 -10.33
C ASP A 323 -6.93 -24.16 -10.89
N HIS A 324 -5.66 -24.09 -11.33
CA HIS A 324 -4.90 -25.25 -11.74
C HIS A 324 -3.96 -25.63 -10.61
N GLU A 325 -4.14 -26.78 -10.11
CA GLU A 325 -3.26 -27.36 -9.14
C GLU A 325 -2.40 -28.44 -9.85
N ILE A 326 -1.06 -28.29 -9.74
CA ILE A 326 -0.15 -29.35 -10.15
C ILE A 326 0.25 -30.13 -8.92
N ALA A 327 -0.09 -31.41 -8.90
CA ALA A 327 0.31 -32.35 -7.88
C ALA A 327 1.38 -33.33 -8.43
N VAL A 328 2.37 -33.65 -7.60
CA VAL A 328 3.38 -34.68 -7.86
C VAL A 328 3.40 -35.58 -6.63
N PHE A 329 3.04 -36.84 -6.78
CA PHE A 329 3.00 -37.73 -5.65
C PHE A 329 3.39 -39.18 -6.01
N PRO A 330 4.20 -39.85 -5.13
CA PRO A 330 4.82 -39.24 -3.96
C PRO A 330 5.90 -38.23 -4.34
N ASN A 331 6.06 -37.20 -3.50
CA ASN A 331 7.16 -36.25 -3.58
C ASN A 331 7.72 -36.01 -2.15
N PRO A 332 8.95 -36.45 -1.85
CA PRO A 332 9.95 -37.07 -2.74
C PRO A 332 9.55 -38.45 -3.28
N THR A 333 10.01 -38.76 -4.50
CA THR A 333 9.77 -40.06 -5.13
C THR A 333 11.05 -40.93 -5.15
N SER A 334 10.88 -42.26 -4.98
CA SER A 334 11.97 -43.20 -5.14
C SER A 334 12.11 -43.76 -6.57
N GLY A 335 11.17 -43.45 -7.47
CA GLY A 335 11.20 -43.84 -8.88
C GLY A 335 9.87 -43.71 -9.59
N GLU A 336 8.81 -44.28 -9.07
CA GLU A 336 7.47 -44.10 -9.66
C GLU A 336 6.76 -42.93 -9.02
N THR A 337 6.15 -42.05 -9.85
CA THR A 337 5.40 -40.90 -9.41
C THR A 337 4.27 -40.58 -10.38
N THR A 338 3.22 -40.03 -9.87
CA THR A 338 2.12 -39.47 -10.67
C THR A 338 2.23 -37.98 -10.71
N ILE A 339 2.06 -37.38 -11.88
CA ILE A 339 2.04 -35.94 -12.10
C ILE A 339 0.68 -35.60 -12.67
N GLU A 340 -0.04 -34.76 -11.95
CA GLU A 340 -1.39 -34.31 -12.30
C GLU A 340 -1.44 -32.82 -12.47
N ILE A 341 -2.33 -32.37 -13.34
CA ILE A 341 -2.75 -30.97 -13.43
C ILE A 341 -4.27 -30.88 -13.53
N SER A 342 -4.87 -30.06 -12.70
CA SER A 342 -6.30 -29.73 -12.74
C SER A 342 -6.53 -28.26 -13.06
N GLY A 343 -7.71 -27.92 -13.59
CA GLY A 343 -8.12 -26.54 -13.88
C GLY A 343 -7.70 -26.00 -15.25
N PHE A 344 -6.98 -26.75 -16.08
CA PHE A 344 -6.65 -26.31 -17.44
C PHE A 344 -7.79 -26.64 -18.44
N VAL A 345 -7.80 -25.95 -19.60
CA VAL A 345 -8.93 -25.98 -20.55
C VAL A 345 -8.61 -26.74 -21.85
N ASP A 346 -7.36 -27.10 -22.08
CA ASP A 346 -6.94 -27.80 -23.28
C ASP A 346 -7.24 -29.32 -23.22
N ASN A 347 -7.47 -29.94 -24.36
CA ASN A 347 -7.72 -31.39 -24.43
C ASN A 347 -6.44 -32.19 -24.66
N GLU A 348 -5.31 -31.52 -24.80
CA GLU A 348 -4.00 -32.15 -25.03
C GLU A 348 -2.97 -31.55 -24.10
N ALA A 349 -2.19 -32.39 -23.42
CA ALA A 349 -1.10 -31.99 -22.57
C ALA A 349 0.10 -32.92 -22.76
N THR A 350 1.29 -32.38 -22.73
CA THR A 350 2.56 -33.11 -22.82
C THR A 350 3.38 -32.82 -21.57
N LEU A 351 3.82 -33.87 -20.89
CA LEU A 351 4.74 -33.80 -19.76
C LEU A 351 6.18 -33.88 -20.26
N GLU A 352 6.99 -32.93 -19.80
CA GLU A 352 8.44 -32.94 -19.96
C GLU A 352 9.10 -32.87 -18.59
N ILE A 353 10.14 -33.62 -18.34
CA ILE A 353 10.90 -33.60 -17.09
C ILE A 353 12.33 -33.13 -17.38
N TYR A 354 12.77 -32.12 -16.63
CA TYR A 354 14.11 -31.54 -16.72
C TYR A 354 14.83 -31.60 -15.38
N ASP A 355 16.16 -31.80 -15.42
CA ASP A 355 17.00 -31.53 -14.26
C ASP A 355 17.26 -30.01 -14.09
N MET A 356 17.88 -29.62 -12.99
CA MET A 356 18.19 -28.23 -12.68
C MET A 356 19.25 -27.60 -13.62
N MET A 357 19.87 -28.38 -14.47
CA MET A 357 20.82 -27.96 -15.51
C MET A 357 20.13 -27.78 -16.88
N GLY A 358 18.81 -28.02 -16.95
CA GLY A 358 18.01 -27.88 -18.18
C GLY A 358 18.10 -29.09 -19.10
N ARG A 359 18.70 -30.24 -18.68
CA ARG A 359 18.72 -31.43 -19.47
C ARG A 359 17.38 -32.15 -19.36
N LYS A 360 16.78 -32.43 -20.52
CA LYS A 360 15.51 -33.17 -20.60
C LYS A 360 15.72 -34.66 -20.39
N TRP A 361 14.95 -35.22 -19.48
CA TRP A 361 14.99 -36.65 -19.14
C TRP A 361 13.80 -37.44 -19.70
N LEU A 362 12.64 -36.78 -19.81
CA LEU A 362 11.42 -37.47 -20.26
C LEU A 362 10.56 -36.50 -21.07
N THR A 363 9.84 -37.03 -22.04
CA THR A 363 8.74 -36.36 -22.74
C THR A 363 7.68 -37.40 -23.05
N GLU A 364 6.46 -37.20 -22.61
CA GLU A 364 5.33 -38.10 -22.89
C GLU A 364 4.01 -37.34 -22.94
N ALA A 365 3.04 -37.90 -23.66
CA ALA A 365 1.68 -37.34 -23.68
C ALA A 365 0.97 -37.71 -22.36
N MET A 366 0.29 -36.75 -21.77
CA MET A 366 -0.56 -36.97 -20.60
C MET A 366 -1.94 -37.46 -21.03
N THR A 367 -2.54 -38.35 -20.23
CA THR A 367 -3.95 -38.66 -20.39
C THR A 367 -4.78 -37.45 -19.96
N ALA A 368 -5.39 -36.80 -20.94
CA ALA A 368 -6.08 -35.53 -20.72
C ALA A 368 -7.60 -35.69 -20.90
N SER A 369 -8.35 -35.05 -20.04
CA SER A 369 -9.79 -34.82 -20.15
C SER A 369 -10.07 -33.34 -19.86
N GLN A 370 -11.28 -32.88 -20.11
CA GLN A 370 -11.65 -31.48 -19.84
C GLN A 370 -11.35 -31.11 -18.37
N HIS A 371 -10.46 -30.14 -18.17
CA HIS A 371 -9.99 -29.64 -16.86
C HIS A 371 -9.05 -30.55 -16.05
N PHE A 372 -8.59 -31.68 -16.59
CA PHE A 372 -7.69 -32.59 -15.86
C PHE A 372 -6.75 -33.31 -16.82
N ALA A 373 -5.48 -33.45 -16.45
CA ALA A 373 -4.56 -34.37 -17.11
C ALA A 373 -3.63 -35.03 -16.10
N GLU A 374 -3.26 -36.30 -16.38
CA GLU A 374 -2.36 -37.07 -15.54
C GLU A 374 -1.35 -37.86 -16.36
N SER A 375 -0.20 -38.12 -15.75
CA SER A 375 0.80 -39.09 -16.25
C SER A 375 1.43 -39.86 -15.11
N HIS A 376 1.58 -41.19 -15.31
CA HIS A 376 2.30 -42.08 -14.40
C HIS A 376 3.69 -42.32 -14.96
N VAL A 377 4.70 -41.76 -14.32
CA VAL A 377 6.08 -41.78 -14.81
C VAL A 377 6.98 -42.68 -13.96
N ASN A 378 7.87 -43.39 -14.63
CA ASN A 378 8.92 -44.18 -13.95
C ASN A 378 10.28 -43.51 -14.13
N LEU A 379 10.82 -42.97 -13.05
CA LEU A 379 12.11 -42.30 -12.96
C LEU A 379 13.21 -43.18 -12.36
N GLY A 380 13.04 -44.52 -12.35
CA GLY A 380 13.98 -45.44 -11.73
C GLY A 380 15.41 -45.38 -12.30
N GLY A 381 15.56 -44.97 -13.57
CA GLY A 381 16.86 -44.74 -14.22
C GLY A 381 17.42 -43.32 -14.13
N VAL A 382 16.72 -42.42 -13.41
CA VAL A 382 17.07 -41.00 -13.29
C VAL A 382 17.84 -40.79 -11.98
N PRO A 383 18.98 -40.04 -11.95
CA PRO A 383 19.74 -39.79 -10.74
C PRO A 383 18.91 -39.09 -9.66
N SER A 384 19.30 -39.22 -8.39
CA SER A 384 18.70 -38.47 -7.29
C SER A 384 19.00 -37.00 -7.43
N GLY A 385 18.00 -36.16 -7.18
CA GLY A 385 18.13 -34.69 -7.30
C GLY A 385 16.79 -33.96 -7.38
N ALA A 386 16.87 -32.65 -7.59
CA ALA A 386 15.72 -31.82 -7.86
C ALA A 386 15.42 -31.75 -9.37
N TYR A 387 14.15 -31.85 -9.72
CA TYR A 387 13.65 -31.88 -11.10
C TYR A 387 12.50 -30.90 -11.27
N ILE A 388 12.26 -30.51 -12.52
CA ILE A 388 11.12 -29.68 -12.94
C ILE A 388 10.24 -30.55 -13.85
N ALA A 389 8.99 -30.74 -13.45
CA ALA A 389 7.92 -31.20 -14.32
C ALA A 389 7.38 -30.00 -15.07
N ARG A 390 7.42 -30.01 -16.39
CA ARG A 390 6.92 -29.01 -17.29
C ARG A 390 5.77 -29.63 -18.10
N ILE A 391 4.57 -29.05 -17.93
CA ILE A 391 3.38 -29.54 -18.64
C ILE A 391 3.08 -28.48 -19.73
N VAL A 392 3.09 -28.91 -20.98
CA VAL A 392 2.89 -28.09 -22.16
C VAL A 392 1.53 -28.42 -22.75
N THR A 393 0.68 -27.43 -22.82
CA THR A 393 -0.59 -27.47 -23.55
C THR A 393 -0.51 -26.62 -24.80
N LYS A 394 -1.57 -26.58 -25.60
CA LYS A 394 -1.61 -25.76 -26.82
C LYS A 394 -1.40 -24.28 -26.56
N ASN A 395 -1.89 -23.78 -25.44
CA ASN A 395 -1.96 -22.36 -25.16
C ASN A 395 -1.05 -21.93 -24.00
N GLN A 396 -0.60 -22.85 -23.15
CA GLN A 396 0.10 -22.53 -21.90
C GLN A 396 1.17 -23.57 -21.54
N VAL A 397 2.07 -23.15 -20.64
CA VAL A 397 3.10 -24.02 -20.06
C VAL A 397 3.04 -23.87 -18.55
N TYR A 398 3.01 -25.00 -17.87
CA TYR A 398 2.96 -25.10 -16.42
C TYR A 398 4.20 -25.80 -15.88
N THR A 399 4.66 -25.45 -14.70
CA THR A 399 5.85 -26.07 -14.09
C THR A 399 5.67 -26.37 -12.61
N LYS A 400 6.26 -27.48 -12.16
CA LYS A 400 6.33 -27.86 -10.74
C LYS A 400 7.66 -28.49 -10.43
N GLN A 401 8.30 -28.04 -9.37
CA GLN A 401 9.52 -28.68 -8.88
C GLN A 401 9.17 -29.88 -7.98
N PHE A 402 9.97 -30.94 -8.08
CA PHE A 402 9.86 -32.11 -7.22
C PHE A 402 11.23 -32.76 -6.96
N ILE A 403 11.29 -33.67 -6.01
CA ILE A 403 12.53 -34.32 -5.58
C ILE A 403 12.48 -35.84 -5.91
N LYS A 404 13.51 -36.32 -6.60
CA LYS A 404 13.82 -37.74 -6.79
C LYS A 404 14.90 -38.17 -5.78
N GLN A 405 14.60 -39.18 -4.98
CA GLN A 405 15.54 -39.80 -4.05
C GLN A 405 16.27 -40.99 -4.68
#